data_3b844143124df0979965f53d8546bb5b
#
_entry.id   3b844143124df0979965f53d8546bb5b
#
_cell.length_a   1.000
_cell.length_b   1.000
_cell.length_c   1.000
_cell.angle_alpha   90.00
_cell.angle_beta   90.00
_cell.angle_gamma   90.00
#
_symmetry.space_group_name_H-M   'P 1'
#
loop_
_entity.id
_entity.type
_entity.pdbx_description
1 polymer ?
#
loop_
_entity_poly.entity_id
_entity_poly.type
_entity_poly.pdbx_seq_one_letter_code
_entity_poly.pdbx_strand_id
1 'polypeptide(L)'
;MRRIFNPRRVLGSLPCIVRGGTSMSPPTLKAAGTSSRTKTLALSAIGVTVLATAGYGWWARTNQQKTVADQDASEVVAQPNAGGVQLNAAQLRAQGIETALVKDAAVIPLDGLPAQTVAPLSASAQVVAPYGGVVTRVLVDEGAAVRQGQALARIQSKDVLAAQADLARARTEAAVAVAQARRDATLLAEGIIPAARNEQTQARAAAAHSTLQEANGALARLRPVSGGQAGEYELLAPLSGRVMRRHLSLGQAVAPLDIAFIVAQPGPLDVSVAVPLRWRSDLHPGLEVRLPDGTIARVTAVGGDTDLSSQSLRVRARVDADQAGADRYAAGQQISVALLLPAPHGTLSVPSSALLPAGSAHVLYVAEPSSQDKQGDLRVRAVPVQLLGQDESEASSAVRAVSPDTAPLAASMQVVVRGTALLKSMIPLQ
;
A
#
# COMPACT_ATOMS: atom_id res chain seq x y z
N MET A 1 28.68 -17.94 -43.08
CA MET A 1 27.77 -18.31 -44.20
C MET A 1 26.35 -17.82 -43.86
N ARG A 2 25.97 -16.85 -44.59
CA ARG A 2 24.70 -16.13 -44.73
C ARG A 2 23.54 -17.05 -45.18
N ARG A 3 22.33 -16.76 -44.66
CA ARG A 3 21.00 -16.73 -45.33
C ARG A 3 19.98 -16.42 -44.22
N ILE A 4 19.46 -15.25 -44.06
CA ILE A 4 18.47 -14.35 -44.66
C ILE A 4 17.30 -15.17 -45.28
N PHE A 5 16.14 -15.08 -44.64
CA PHE A 5 14.85 -15.12 -45.33
C PHE A 5 13.81 -14.28 -44.53
N ASN A 6 13.20 -13.35 -45.26
CA ASN A 6 12.22 -12.38 -44.82
C ASN A 6 10.91 -12.62 -45.64
N PRO A 7 9.79 -11.95 -45.31
CA PRO A 7 8.42 -12.48 -45.22
C PRO A 7 7.56 -12.11 -46.43
N ARG A 8 6.38 -12.69 -46.54
CA ARG A 8 5.26 -12.11 -47.32
C ARG A 8 3.91 -12.52 -46.77
N ARG A 9 3.17 -11.49 -46.40
CA ARG A 9 1.75 -11.18 -46.54
C ARG A 9 0.89 -12.26 -47.23
N VAL A 10 -0.23 -12.62 -46.61
CA VAL A 10 -1.49 -12.91 -47.30
C VAL A 10 -2.66 -12.22 -46.56
N LEU A 11 -3.27 -11.30 -47.29
CA LEU A 11 -4.61 -10.76 -47.05
C LEU A 11 -5.65 -11.83 -47.42
N GLY A 12 -6.74 -11.89 -46.67
CA GLY A 12 -7.93 -12.68 -47.01
C GLY A 12 -9.10 -12.22 -46.15
N SER A 13 -9.77 -11.19 -46.59
CA SER A 13 -11.22 -10.99 -46.89
C SER A 13 -12.27 -11.51 -45.89
N LEU A 14 -13.06 -10.54 -45.44
CA LEU A 14 -14.37 -10.60 -44.79
C LEU A 14 -15.43 -11.40 -45.56
N PRO A 15 -16.52 -11.82 -44.89
CA PRO A 15 -17.76 -11.14 -45.21
C PRO A 15 -18.62 -10.69 -44.04
N CYS A 16 -19.30 -9.57 -44.29
CA CYS A 16 -20.45 -9.01 -43.59
C CYS A 16 -21.64 -9.98 -43.50
N ILE A 17 -22.32 -10.02 -42.33
CA ILE A 17 -23.75 -10.32 -42.28
C ILE A 17 -24.43 -9.23 -41.40
N VAL A 18 -25.36 -8.56 -42.08
CA VAL A 18 -26.29 -7.55 -41.61
C VAL A 18 -27.55 -8.22 -41.03
N ARG A 19 -28.13 -7.63 -39.97
CA ARG A 19 -29.53 -7.47 -39.55
C ARG A 19 -29.64 -7.68 -38.03
N GLY A 20 -30.26 -6.84 -37.35
CA GLY A 20 -31.43 -6.05 -37.37
C GLY A 20 -31.59 -5.21 -36.13
N GLY A 21 -32.08 -4.05 -36.33
CA GLY A 21 -32.31 -2.92 -35.52
C GLY A 21 -33.44 -3.06 -34.54
N THR A 22 -33.35 -2.23 -33.51
CA THR A 22 -34.49 -1.54 -32.92
C THR A 22 -34.02 -0.21 -32.38
N SER A 23 -34.45 0.84 -33.06
CA SER A 23 -34.37 2.24 -32.67
C SER A 23 -35.31 2.54 -31.52
N MET A 24 -34.81 3.22 -30.48
CA MET A 24 -35.70 3.95 -29.57
C MET A 24 -35.26 5.42 -29.56
N SER A 25 -36.12 6.24 -30.19
CA SER A 25 -36.05 7.70 -30.24
C SER A 25 -36.54 8.32 -28.92
N PRO A 26 -36.00 9.52 -28.52
CA PRO A 26 -36.54 10.26 -27.39
C PRO A 26 -37.79 11.08 -27.78
N PRO A 27 -38.69 11.41 -26.85
CA PRO A 27 -39.90 12.16 -27.12
C PRO A 27 -39.65 13.66 -27.29
N THR A 28 -40.14 14.17 -28.40
CA THR A 28 -40.28 15.59 -28.72
C THR A 28 -41.41 16.22 -27.88
N LEU A 29 -41.11 17.33 -27.23
CA LEU A 29 -42.10 18.22 -26.66
C LEU A 29 -42.59 19.22 -27.73
N LYS A 30 -43.88 19.20 -27.95
CA LYS A 30 -44.66 19.99 -28.87
C LYS A 30 -44.71 21.48 -28.50
N ALA A 31 -44.47 22.30 -29.50
CA ALA A 31 -44.84 23.71 -29.52
C ALA A 31 -46.34 23.85 -29.83
N ALA A 32 -46.99 24.74 -29.11
CA ALA A 32 -48.26 25.37 -29.46
C ALA A 32 -48.24 26.75 -28.79
N GLY A 33 -48.44 27.82 -29.38
CA GLY A 33 -49.32 28.30 -30.41
C GLY A 33 -49.24 29.83 -30.39
N THR A 34 -49.26 30.36 -31.53
CA THR A 34 -49.48 31.75 -31.99
C THR A 34 -50.52 32.54 -31.23
N SER A 35 -50.25 33.82 -30.93
CA SER A 35 -51.05 34.93 -31.54
C SER A 35 -50.55 36.33 -31.11
N SER A 36 -50.19 37.07 -32.12
CA SER A 36 -50.41 38.48 -32.40
C SER A 36 -50.74 39.44 -31.25
N ARG A 37 -49.96 40.52 -31.15
CA ARG A 37 -50.42 41.91 -31.35
C ARG A 37 -49.30 42.90 -31.24
N THR A 38 -48.92 43.41 -32.36
CA THR A 38 -48.25 44.69 -32.55
C THR A 38 -49.00 45.81 -31.86
N LYS A 39 -48.34 46.58 -31.04
CA LYS A 39 -48.45 48.04 -30.77
C LYS A 39 -47.94 48.36 -29.39
N THR A 40 -46.74 48.86 -29.32
CA THR A 40 -46.26 49.97 -28.48
C THR A 40 -44.74 50.05 -28.54
N LEU A 41 -44.27 50.55 -29.65
CA LEU A 41 -42.95 51.15 -29.79
C LEU A 41 -43.12 52.64 -29.54
N ALA A 42 -42.63 53.14 -28.44
CA ALA A 42 -42.15 54.49 -28.19
C ALA A 42 -42.32 54.87 -26.70
N LEU A 43 -41.49 54.34 -25.81
CA LEU A 43 -41.21 54.90 -24.48
C LEU A 43 -40.15 54.10 -23.68
N SER A 44 -39.27 53.39 -24.36
CA SER A 44 -38.23 52.58 -23.65
C SER A 44 -36.80 53.05 -23.91
N ALA A 45 -36.56 54.15 -24.63
CA ALA A 45 -35.19 54.60 -24.93
C ALA A 45 -34.55 55.45 -23.81
N ILE A 46 -35.33 56.02 -22.88
CA ILE A 46 -34.76 56.89 -21.80
C ILE A 46 -34.48 56.07 -20.51
N GLY A 47 -35.14 54.93 -20.29
CA GLY A 47 -34.91 54.10 -19.10
C GLY A 47 -33.61 53.26 -19.14
N VAL A 48 -33.15 52.89 -20.34
CA VAL A 48 -31.98 52.03 -20.50
C VAL A 48 -30.67 52.79 -20.32
N THR A 49 -30.64 54.08 -20.67
CA THR A 49 -29.44 54.92 -20.49
C THR A 49 -29.16 55.30 -19.02
N VAL A 50 -30.18 55.49 -18.21
CA VAL A 50 -30.03 55.80 -16.77
C VAL A 50 -29.62 54.56 -15.97
N LEU A 51 -30.12 53.36 -16.34
CA LEU A 51 -29.70 52.11 -15.72
C LEU A 51 -28.28 51.67 -16.12
N ALA A 52 -27.85 51.98 -17.36
CA ALA A 52 -26.49 51.69 -17.82
C ALA A 52 -25.44 52.57 -17.15
N THR A 53 -25.74 53.87 -16.89
CA THR A 53 -24.82 54.77 -16.18
C THR A 53 -24.75 54.49 -14.68
N ALA A 54 -25.86 54.08 -14.04
CA ALA A 54 -25.86 53.68 -12.65
C ALA A 54 -25.15 52.30 -12.44
N GLY A 55 -25.34 51.37 -13.37
CA GLY A 55 -24.65 50.07 -13.35
C GLY A 55 -23.14 50.18 -13.57
N TYR A 56 -22.70 51.05 -14.49
CA TYR A 56 -21.29 51.31 -14.75
C TYR A 56 -20.61 52.03 -13.55
N GLY A 57 -21.29 52.97 -12.92
CA GLY A 57 -20.79 53.66 -11.74
C GLY A 57 -20.64 52.74 -10.51
N TRP A 58 -21.59 51.76 -10.36
CA TRP A 58 -21.51 50.78 -9.30
C TRP A 58 -20.45 49.69 -9.59
N TRP A 59 -20.34 49.24 -10.85
CA TRP A 59 -19.29 48.30 -11.29
C TRP A 59 -17.88 48.93 -11.21
N ALA A 60 -17.72 50.21 -11.57
CA ALA A 60 -16.45 50.91 -11.43
C ALA A 60 -16.03 51.11 -9.96
N ARG A 61 -16.96 51.34 -9.06
CA ARG A 61 -16.67 51.43 -7.60
C ARG A 61 -16.34 50.08 -6.99
N THR A 62 -17.00 48.99 -7.38
CA THR A 62 -16.68 47.64 -6.88
C THR A 62 -15.37 47.10 -7.45
N ASN A 63 -14.98 47.53 -8.67
CA ASN A 63 -13.70 47.12 -9.25
C ASN A 63 -12.51 47.96 -8.71
N GLN A 64 -12.72 49.19 -8.29
CA GLN A 64 -11.68 49.94 -7.58
C GLN A 64 -11.43 49.46 -6.17
N GLN A 65 -12.43 48.88 -5.51
CA GLN A 65 -12.21 48.21 -4.20
C GLN A 65 -11.53 46.84 -4.32
N LYS A 66 -11.65 46.16 -5.47
CA LYS A 66 -10.91 44.90 -5.72
C LYS A 66 -9.44 45.12 -6.06
N THR A 67 -9.08 46.25 -6.70
CA THR A 67 -7.68 46.55 -7.02
C THR A 67 -6.88 47.09 -5.85
N VAL A 68 -7.54 47.59 -4.79
CA VAL A 68 -6.87 47.97 -3.53
C VAL A 68 -6.75 46.81 -2.55
N ALA A 69 -7.58 45.75 -2.70
CA ALA A 69 -7.50 44.55 -1.86
C ALA A 69 -6.50 43.49 -2.38
N ASP A 70 -6.07 43.55 -3.65
CA ASP A 70 -5.12 42.63 -4.26
C ASP A 70 -3.67 43.13 -4.23
N GLN A 71 -3.41 44.36 -3.75
CA GLN A 71 -2.05 44.87 -3.56
C GLN A 71 -1.51 44.74 -2.12
N ASP A 72 -2.35 44.32 -1.15
CA ASP A 72 -1.91 44.06 0.23
C ASP A 72 -1.84 42.56 0.60
N ALA A 73 -2.01 41.68 -0.38
CA ALA A 73 -1.63 40.27 -0.20
C ALA A 73 -0.16 40.06 -0.65
N SER A 74 0.70 41.01 -0.43
CA SER A 74 2.11 40.71 -0.19
C SER A 74 2.16 40.00 1.14
N GLU A 75 2.50 38.72 1.05
CA GLU A 75 2.91 37.85 2.13
C GLU A 75 3.75 38.66 3.14
N VAL A 76 3.09 39.18 4.17
CA VAL A 76 3.81 39.72 5.32
C VAL A 76 4.40 38.50 6.02
N VAL A 77 5.54 38.08 5.53
CA VAL A 77 6.49 37.33 6.34
C VAL A 77 6.74 38.21 7.54
N ALA A 78 6.17 37.84 8.67
CA ALA A 78 6.37 38.53 9.93
C ALA A 78 7.88 38.65 10.17
N GLN A 79 8.43 39.82 9.86
CA GLN A 79 9.84 40.08 10.17
C GLN A 79 9.90 40.21 11.68
N PRO A 80 10.62 39.35 12.39
CA PRO A 80 10.78 39.48 13.83
C PRO A 80 11.51 40.77 14.08
N ASN A 81 10.93 41.65 14.88
CA ASN A 81 11.61 42.83 15.37
C ASN A 81 12.95 42.41 15.97
N ALA A 82 14.05 42.98 15.46
CA ALA A 82 15.42 42.73 15.94
C ALA A 82 15.65 43.15 17.42
N GLY A 83 14.62 43.66 18.09
CA GLY A 83 14.62 44.03 19.49
C GLY A 83 14.13 42.90 20.39
N GLY A 84 15.01 41.97 20.82
CA GLY A 84 14.67 41.00 21.89
C GLY A 84 14.46 41.70 23.24
N VAL A 85 13.67 41.08 24.10
CA VAL A 85 13.49 41.52 25.48
C VAL A 85 14.60 40.96 26.37
N GLN A 86 15.26 41.82 27.16
CA GLN A 86 16.28 41.37 28.11
C GLN A 86 15.55 41.00 29.42
N LEU A 87 15.80 39.79 29.88
CA LEU A 87 15.22 39.24 31.12
C LEU A 87 16.38 38.59 31.93
N ASN A 88 16.39 38.90 33.20
CA ASN A 88 17.35 38.23 34.09
C ASN A 88 16.85 36.82 34.45
N ALA A 89 17.75 35.89 34.74
CA ALA A 89 17.40 34.52 35.08
C ALA A 89 16.45 34.40 36.29
N ALA A 90 16.47 35.33 37.23
CA ALA A 90 15.55 35.37 38.33
C ALA A 90 14.14 35.80 37.92
N GLN A 91 14.03 36.75 36.96
CA GLN A 91 12.75 37.20 36.41
C GLN A 91 12.10 36.09 35.55
N LEU A 92 12.88 35.34 34.76
CA LEU A 92 12.37 34.20 34.02
C LEU A 92 11.72 33.15 34.93
N ARG A 93 12.39 32.80 36.02
CA ARG A 93 11.86 31.86 37.04
C ARG A 93 10.64 32.41 37.75
N ALA A 94 10.67 33.70 38.16
CA ALA A 94 9.55 34.33 38.82
C ALA A 94 8.28 34.41 37.97
N GLN A 95 8.44 34.49 36.65
CA GLN A 95 7.37 34.49 35.66
C GLN A 95 6.97 33.08 35.18
N GLY A 96 7.58 32.03 35.74
CA GLY A 96 7.30 30.63 35.33
C GLY A 96 7.77 30.27 33.91
N ILE A 97 8.79 30.98 33.41
CA ILE A 97 9.37 30.71 32.10
C ILE A 97 10.42 29.60 32.27
N GLU A 98 10.18 28.46 31.60
CA GLU A 98 11.10 27.34 31.54
C GLU A 98 11.78 27.29 30.16
N THR A 99 13.05 26.94 30.15
CA THR A 99 13.85 26.80 28.92
C THR A 99 14.35 25.36 28.77
N ALA A 100 14.48 24.91 27.53
CA ALA A 100 15.09 23.63 27.17
C ALA A 100 16.21 23.85 26.15
N LEU A 101 17.18 22.94 26.15
CA LEU A 101 18.28 22.98 25.18
C LEU A 101 17.81 22.44 23.82
N VAL A 102 18.19 23.15 22.78
CA VAL A 102 18.03 22.69 21.39
C VAL A 102 19.10 21.66 21.07
N LYS A 103 18.71 20.60 20.40
CA LYS A 103 19.63 19.53 19.93
C LYS A 103 19.64 19.48 18.41
N ASP A 104 20.73 18.96 17.83
CA ASP A 104 20.73 18.63 16.42
C ASP A 104 19.75 17.49 16.14
N ALA A 105 18.96 17.61 15.09
CA ALA A 105 18.07 16.55 14.64
C ALA A 105 18.77 15.75 13.55
N ALA A 106 19.01 14.48 13.81
CA ALA A 106 19.53 13.54 12.79
C ALA A 106 18.45 13.08 11.82
N VAL A 107 17.19 13.10 12.27
CA VAL A 107 16.05 12.60 11.51
C VAL A 107 14.86 13.55 11.60
N ILE A 108 14.02 13.54 10.56
CA ILE A 108 12.71 14.20 10.52
C ILE A 108 11.67 13.10 10.69
N PRO A 109 10.93 13.05 11.79
CA PRO A 109 9.84 12.10 11.97
C PRO A 109 8.60 12.57 11.21
N LEU A 110 8.04 11.69 10.40
CA LEU A 110 6.74 11.84 9.76
C LEU A 110 5.75 10.94 10.46
N ASP A 111 5.13 11.43 11.50
CA ASP A 111 4.15 10.71 12.31
C ASP A 111 2.77 10.65 11.66
N GLY A 112 1.91 9.79 12.19
CA GLY A 112 0.53 9.69 11.76
C GLY A 112 0.33 9.00 10.41
N LEU A 113 1.34 8.29 9.87
CA LEU A 113 1.20 7.60 8.60
C LEU A 113 0.37 6.32 8.78
N PRO A 114 -0.73 6.16 8.00
CA PRO A 114 -1.51 4.94 8.05
C PRO A 114 -0.71 3.77 7.48
N ALA A 115 -0.67 2.68 8.22
CA ALA A 115 0.04 1.48 7.85
C ALA A 115 -0.77 0.23 8.18
N GLN A 116 -0.50 -0.85 7.46
CA GLN A 116 -1.09 -2.16 7.68
C GLN A 116 0.01 -3.20 7.83
N THR A 117 -0.10 -4.01 8.86
CA THR A 117 0.76 -5.18 9.02
C THR A 117 0.34 -6.25 8.03
N VAL A 118 1.30 -6.83 7.33
CA VAL A 118 1.05 -7.89 6.34
C VAL A 118 2.00 -9.06 6.59
N ALA A 119 1.52 -10.27 6.37
CA ALA A 119 2.42 -11.42 6.35
C ALA A 119 3.40 -11.28 5.17
N PRO A 120 4.68 -11.62 5.33
CA PRO A 120 5.64 -11.61 4.22
C PRO A 120 5.16 -12.53 3.10
N LEU A 121 5.26 -12.07 1.84
CA LEU A 121 4.85 -12.87 0.67
C LEU A 121 5.57 -14.21 0.58
N SER A 122 6.82 -14.28 1.04
CA SER A 122 7.63 -15.50 1.09
C SER A 122 7.25 -16.45 2.20
N ALA A 123 6.53 -15.99 3.21
CA ALA A 123 6.15 -16.74 4.38
C ALA A 123 4.66 -17.14 4.40
N SER A 124 3.91 -16.87 3.33
CA SER A 124 2.51 -17.26 3.20
C SER A 124 2.29 -18.06 1.93
N ALA A 125 1.42 -19.07 2.02
CA ALA A 125 1.04 -19.91 0.90
C ALA A 125 -0.49 -20.05 0.83
N GLN A 126 -1.02 -19.99 -0.39
CA GLN A 126 -2.39 -20.31 -0.67
C GLN A 126 -2.52 -21.79 -0.99
N VAL A 127 -3.42 -22.47 -0.30
CA VAL A 127 -3.79 -23.85 -0.58
C VAL A 127 -5.01 -23.82 -1.46
N VAL A 128 -4.85 -24.30 -2.69
CA VAL A 128 -5.93 -24.35 -3.69
C VAL A 128 -6.40 -25.78 -3.87
N ALA A 129 -7.68 -25.96 -4.22
CA ALA A 129 -8.23 -27.27 -4.57
C ALA A 129 -7.81 -27.65 -6.00
N PRO A 130 -6.97 -28.66 -6.23
CA PRO A 130 -6.54 -29.04 -7.59
C PRO A 130 -7.67 -29.62 -8.43
N TYR A 131 -8.68 -30.22 -7.82
CA TYR A 131 -9.87 -30.77 -8.46
C TYR A 131 -11.14 -30.27 -7.80
N GLY A 132 -12.18 -30.06 -8.58
CA GLY A 132 -13.50 -29.71 -8.06
C GLY A 132 -14.14 -30.87 -7.31
N GLY A 133 -15.02 -30.53 -6.35
CA GLY A 133 -15.72 -31.55 -5.56
C GLY A 133 -16.54 -30.95 -4.43
N VAL A 134 -16.90 -31.80 -3.46
CA VAL A 134 -17.65 -31.41 -2.26
C VAL A 134 -16.78 -31.67 -1.03
N VAL A 135 -16.72 -30.70 -0.13
CA VAL A 135 -15.98 -30.81 1.14
C VAL A 135 -16.68 -31.81 2.06
N THR A 136 -16.03 -32.95 2.32
CA THR A 136 -16.54 -34.01 3.21
C THR A 136 -16.12 -33.80 4.65
N ARG A 137 -14.95 -33.18 4.89
CA ARG A 137 -14.45 -32.90 6.23
C ARG A 137 -13.49 -31.72 6.22
N VAL A 138 -13.60 -30.88 7.23
CA VAL A 138 -12.63 -29.85 7.57
C VAL A 138 -11.89 -30.30 8.82
N LEU A 139 -10.55 -30.34 8.79
CA LEU A 139 -9.70 -30.93 9.83
C LEU A 139 -9.02 -29.86 10.69
N VAL A 140 -9.00 -28.62 10.25
CA VAL A 140 -8.34 -27.50 10.93
C VAL A 140 -9.19 -26.24 10.84
N ASP A 141 -9.16 -25.43 11.88
CA ASP A 141 -9.85 -24.14 11.94
C ASP A 141 -8.88 -22.98 11.75
N GLU A 142 -9.43 -21.76 11.56
CA GLU A 142 -8.64 -20.54 11.53
C GLU A 142 -7.88 -20.35 12.85
N GLY A 143 -6.64 -19.92 12.76
CA GLY A 143 -5.75 -19.77 13.90
C GLY A 143 -5.01 -21.04 14.32
N ALA A 144 -5.38 -22.23 13.80
CA ALA A 144 -4.72 -23.48 14.14
C ALA A 144 -3.27 -23.53 13.62
N ALA A 145 -2.35 -24.07 14.43
CA ALA A 145 -0.99 -24.37 13.99
C ALA A 145 -0.98 -25.66 13.16
N VAL A 146 -0.30 -25.62 12.03
CA VAL A 146 -0.19 -26.76 11.09
C VAL A 146 1.26 -27.02 10.71
N ARG A 147 1.58 -28.28 10.40
CA ARG A 147 2.89 -28.68 9.90
C ARG A 147 2.83 -28.90 8.40
N GLN A 148 3.96 -28.72 7.72
CA GLN A 148 4.06 -29.07 6.30
C GLN A 148 3.63 -30.52 6.06
N GLY A 149 2.77 -30.73 5.03
CA GLY A 149 2.20 -32.04 4.71
C GLY A 149 1.05 -32.49 5.62
N GLN A 150 0.61 -31.68 6.57
CA GLN A 150 -0.57 -31.99 7.41
C GLN A 150 -1.84 -31.81 6.59
N ALA A 151 -2.79 -32.75 6.74
CA ALA A 151 -4.11 -32.66 6.10
C ALA A 151 -4.95 -31.52 6.73
N LEU A 152 -5.51 -30.68 5.89
CA LEU A 152 -6.34 -29.51 6.26
C LEU A 152 -7.83 -29.78 6.04
N ALA A 153 -8.17 -30.43 4.93
CA ALA A 153 -9.53 -30.78 4.57
C ALA A 153 -9.56 -32.02 3.68
N ARG A 154 -10.74 -32.68 3.60
CA ARG A 154 -11.03 -33.74 2.65
C ARG A 154 -12.11 -33.32 1.70
N ILE A 155 -11.92 -33.68 0.42
CA ILE A 155 -12.82 -33.31 -0.67
C ILE A 155 -13.12 -34.58 -1.47
N GLN A 156 -14.41 -34.82 -1.71
CA GLN A 156 -14.91 -35.87 -2.60
C GLN A 156 -15.01 -35.30 -4.01
N SER A 157 -14.28 -35.89 -4.97
CA SER A 157 -14.24 -35.45 -6.35
C SER A 157 -14.60 -36.57 -7.33
N LYS A 158 -15.46 -36.27 -8.29
CA LYS A 158 -15.77 -37.17 -9.41
C LYS A 158 -14.55 -37.36 -10.33
N ASP A 159 -13.78 -36.29 -10.53
CA ASP A 159 -12.61 -36.31 -11.41
C ASP A 159 -11.48 -37.17 -10.83
N VAL A 160 -11.29 -37.10 -9.51
CA VAL A 160 -10.34 -37.96 -8.81
C VAL A 160 -10.80 -39.41 -8.85
N LEU A 161 -12.10 -39.71 -8.71
CA LEU A 161 -12.66 -41.02 -8.86
C LEU A 161 -12.42 -41.61 -10.25
N ALA A 162 -12.67 -40.78 -11.29
CA ALA A 162 -12.39 -41.19 -12.68
C ALA A 162 -10.91 -41.48 -12.89
N ALA A 163 -10.01 -40.56 -12.44
CA ALA A 163 -8.56 -40.74 -12.55
C ALA A 163 -8.04 -41.98 -11.81
N GLN A 164 -8.63 -42.32 -10.64
CA GLN A 164 -8.32 -43.60 -9.92
C GLN A 164 -8.76 -44.83 -10.73
N ALA A 165 -9.93 -44.80 -11.36
CA ALA A 165 -10.41 -45.88 -12.22
C ALA A 165 -9.54 -46.03 -13.48
N ASP A 166 -9.10 -44.93 -14.08
CA ASP A 166 -8.19 -44.93 -15.24
C ASP A 166 -6.83 -45.52 -14.88
N LEU A 167 -6.29 -45.16 -13.71
CA LEU A 167 -5.05 -45.74 -13.21
C LEU A 167 -5.19 -47.25 -12.96
N ALA A 168 -6.29 -47.70 -12.40
CA ALA A 168 -6.52 -49.13 -12.18
C ALA A 168 -6.59 -49.89 -13.52
N ARG A 169 -7.26 -49.33 -14.55
CA ARG A 169 -7.29 -49.88 -15.90
C ARG A 169 -5.91 -49.92 -16.52
N ALA A 170 -5.19 -48.80 -16.54
CA ALA A 170 -3.85 -48.73 -17.12
C ALA A 170 -2.87 -49.69 -16.45
N ARG A 171 -2.97 -49.92 -15.14
CA ARG A 171 -2.18 -50.91 -14.42
C ARG A 171 -2.44 -52.32 -14.91
N THR A 172 -3.70 -52.70 -15.09
CA THR A 172 -4.09 -54.02 -15.57
C THR A 172 -3.63 -54.23 -17.03
N GLU A 173 -3.82 -53.26 -17.91
CA GLU A 173 -3.37 -53.31 -19.31
C GLU A 173 -1.85 -53.44 -19.41
N ALA A 174 -1.11 -52.63 -18.66
CA ALA A 174 0.35 -52.69 -18.64
C ALA A 174 0.85 -54.05 -18.15
N ALA A 175 0.23 -54.60 -17.07
CA ALA A 175 0.59 -55.91 -16.55
C ALA A 175 0.36 -57.02 -17.60
N VAL A 176 -0.78 -57.00 -18.30
CA VAL A 176 -1.10 -57.98 -19.35
C VAL A 176 -0.12 -57.84 -20.56
N ALA A 177 0.11 -56.63 -21.05
CA ALA A 177 1.01 -56.37 -22.16
C ALA A 177 2.45 -56.77 -21.86
N VAL A 178 2.97 -56.47 -20.67
CA VAL A 178 4.31 -56.87 -20.22
C VAL A 178 4.40 -58.43 -20.10
N ALA A 179 3.38 -59.05 -19.55
CA ALA A 179 3.35 -60.54 -19.44
C ALA A 179 3.36 -61.19 -20.85
N GLN A 180 2.62 -60.63 -21.82
CA GLN A 180 2.61 -61.08 -23.19
C GLN A 180 3.98 -60.91 -23.85
N ALA A 181 4.58 -59.73 -23.76
CA ALA A 181 5.90 -59.40 -24.33
C ALA A 181 6.99 -60.36 -23.77
N ARG A 182 6.93 -60.65 -22.45
CA ARG A 182 7.85 -61.64 -21.84
C ARG A 182 7.68 -63.03 -22.42
N ARG A 183 6.43 -63.52 -22.55
CA ARG A 183 6.18 -64.84 -23.17
C ARG A 183 6.71 -64.89 -24.62
N ASP A 184 6.40 -63.87 -25.41
CA ASP A 184 6.82 -63.80 -26.81
C ASP A 184 8.35 -63.69 -26.92
N ALA A 185 9.03 -62.98 -26.00
CA ALA A 185 10.50 -62.96 -25.97
C ALA A 185 11.11 -64.35 -25.72
N THR A 186 10.52 -65.15 -24.81
CA THR A 186 10.94 -66.54 -24.59
C THR A 186 10.75 -67.40 -25.84
N LEU A 187 9.56 -67.31 -26.47
CA LEU A 187 9.25 -68.05 -27.67
C LEU A 187 10.13 -67.65 -28.86
N LEU A 188 10.54 -66.40 -28.94
CA LEU A 188 11.53 -65.94 -29.93
C LEU A 188 12.91 -66.54 -29.69
N ALA A 189 13.36 -66.58 -28.42
CA ALA A 189 14.63 -67.22 -28.04
C ALA A 189 14.67 -68.70 -28.36
N GLU A 190 13.52 -69.39 -28.28
CA GLU A 190 13.33 -70.79 -28.69
C GLU A 190 13.10 -70.97 -30.18
N GLY A 191 13.08 -69.86 -30.97
CA GLY A 191 12.91 -69.93 -32.43
C GLY A 191 11.47 -70.25 -32.88
N ILE A 192 10.48 -70.17 -31.99
CA ILE A 192 9.08 -70.59 -32.27
C ILE A 192 8.29 -69.48 -32.97
N ILE A 193 8.62 -68.20 -32.71
CA ILE A 193 7.91 -67.05 -33.33
C ILE A 193 8.84 -66.13 -34.10
N PRO A 194 8.34 -65.39 -35.13
CA PRO A 194 9.12 -64.40 -35.85
C PRO A 194 9.48 -63.19 -34.97
N ALA A 195 10.62 -62.55 -35.26
CA ALA A 195 11.09 -61.33 -34.57
C ALA A 195 10.05 -60.20 -34.61
N ALA A 196 9.39 -60.01 -35.75
CA ALA A 196 8.36 -58.99 -35.95
C ALA A 196 7.20 -59.09 -34.95
N ARG A 197 6.81 -60.32 -34.54
CA ARG A 197 5.77 -60.52 -33.52
C ARG A 197 6.25 -60.08 -32.13
N ASN A 198 7.47 -60.43 -31.79
CA ASN A 198 8.06 -59.98 -30.52
C ASN A 198 8.22 -58.46 -30.50
N GLU A 199 8.67 -57.83 -31.57
CA GLU A 199 8.75 -56.36 -31.70
C GLU A 199 7.37 -55.70 -31.47
N GLN A 200 6.32 -56.25 -32.10
CA GLN A 200 4.95 -55.76 -31.93
C GLN A 200 4.47 -55.82 -30.49
N THR A 201 4.73 -56.93 -29.78
CA THR A 201 4.32 -57.08 -28.38
C THR A 201 5.14 -56.22 -27.43
N GLN A 202 6.42 -56.04 -27.72
CA GLN A 202 7.28 -55.09 -27.01
C GLN A 202 6.78 -53.61 -27.18
N ALA A 203 6.46 -53.21 -28.41
CA ALA A 203 5.91 -51.88 -28.69
C ALA A 203 4.58 -51.67 -27.95
N ARG A 204 3.72 -52.71 -27.92
CA ARG A 204 2.46 -52.62 -27.16
C ARG A 204 2.69 -52.51 -25.67
N ALA A 205 3.65 -53.24 -25.09
CA ALA A 205 4.03 -53.14 -23.68
C ALA A 205 4.57 -51.72 -23.33
N ALA A 206 5.40 -51.16 -24.22
CA ALA A 206 5.92 -49.81 -24.07
C ALA A 206 4.79 -48.76 -24.10
N ALA A 207 3.84 -48.87 -25.03
CA ALA A 207 2.68 -47.98 -25.09
C ALA A 207 1.81 -48.08 -23.83
N ALA A 208 1.49 -49.29 -23.37
CA ALA A 208 0.73 -49.51 -22.14
C ALA A 208 1.46 -48.96 -20.90
N HIS A 209 2.79 -49.04 -20.88
CA HIS A 209 3.58 -48.46 -19.77
C HIS A 209 3.54 -46.90 -19.81
N SER A 210 3.56 -46.29 -20.97
CA SER A 210 3.40 -44.82 -21.08
C SER A 210 2.04 -44.36 -20.60
N THR A 211 0.94 -45.05 -20.96
CA THR A 211 -0.41 -44.75 -20.46
C THR A 211 -0.50 -44.91 -18.93
N LEU A 212 0.16 -45.92 -18.35
CA LEU A 212 0.26 -46.07 -16.93
C LEU A 212 1.03 -44.94 -16.27
N GLN A 213 2.10 -44.47 -16.87
CA GLN A 213 2.86 -43.30 -16.37
C GLN A 213 2.02 -42.03 -16.39
N GLU A 214 1.26 -41.78 -17.47
CA GLU A 214 0.33 -40.65 -17.56
C GLU A 214 -0.73 -40.69 -16.45
N ALA A 215 -1.39 -41.83 -16.26
CA ALA A 215 -2.39 -42.02 -15.21
C ALA A 215 -1.81 -41.87 -13.81
N ASN A 216 -0.59 -42.33 -13.56
CA ASN A 216 0.11 -42.08 -12.30
C ASN A 216 0.43 -40.58 -12.12
N GLY A 217 0.86 -39.90 -13.18
CA GLY A 217 1.18 -38.48 -13.16
C GLY A 217 -0.02 -37.61 -12.80
N ALA A 218 -1.22 -37.96 -13.27
CA ALA A 218 -2.45 -37.27 -12.96
C ALA A 218 -2.77 -37.25 -11.44
N LEU A 219 -2.43 -38.34 -10.75
CA LEU A 219 -2.67 -38.49 -9.32
C LEU A 219 -1.45 -38.19 -8.42
N ALA A 220 -0.27 -37.95 -9.01
CA ALA A 220 1.00 -37.82 -8.25
C ALA A 220 1.00 -36.63 -7.27
N ARG A 221 0.22 -35.59 -7.53
CA ARG A 221 0.10 -34.39 -6.67
C ARG A 221 -0.98 -34.52 -5.61
N LEU A 222 -1.72 -35.60 -5.62
CA LEU A 222 -2.80 -35.85 -4.67
C LEU A 222 -2.33 -36.84 -3.60
N ARG A 223 -2.81 -36.60 -2.39
CA ARG A 223 -2.73 -37.63 -1.34
C ARG A 223 -4.10 -38.31 -1.23
N PRO A 224 -4.25 -39.50 -1.78
CA PRO A 224 -5.48 -40.27 -1.58
C PRO A 224 -5.64 -40.60 -0.08
N VAL A 225 -6.87 -40.52 0.40
CA VAL A 225 -7.18 -40.83 1.81
C VAL A 225 -7.02 -42.31 2.02
N SER A 226 -6.08 -42.72 2.87
CA SER A 226 -5.92 -44.12 3.25
C SER A 226 -7.14 -44.54 4.07
N GLY A 227 -7.93 -45.51 3.53
CA GLY A 227 -9.19 -45.95 4.15
C GLY A 227 -10.38 -45.01 3.99
N GLY A 228 -10.25 -43.96 3.15
CA GLY A 228 -11.37 -43.09 2.79
C GLY A 228 -12.23 -43.64 1.67
N GLN A 229 -13.25 -42.86 1.25
CA GLN A 229 -14.10 -43.21 0.12
C GLN A 229 -13.33 -43.04 -1.20
N ALA A 230 -13.69 -43.85 -2.21
CA ALA A 230 -13.11 -43.70 -3.55
C ALA A 230 -13.40 -42.31 -4.10
N GLY A 231 -12.38 -41.63 -4.69
CA GLY A 231 -12.46 -40.26 -5.17
C GLY A 231 -12.27 -39.19 -4.09
N GLU A 232 -12.00 -39.57 -2.84
CA GLU A 232 -11.68 -38.62 -1.76
C GLU A 232 -10.18 -38.31 -1.76
N TYR A 233 -9.82 -37.02 -1.63
CA TYR A 233 -8.45 -36.57 -1.50
C TYR A 233 -8.28 -35.54 -0.38
N GLU A 234 -7.06 -35.43 0.11
CA GLU A 234 -6.69 -34.49 1.17
C GLU A 234 -6.00 -33.24 0.59
N LEU A 235 -6.43 -32.06 1.07
CA LEU A 235 -5.66 -30.83 0.91
C LEU A 235 -4.59 -30.77 1.99
N LEU A 236 -3.34 -30.59 1.59
CA LEU A 236 -2.19 -30.60 2.51
C LEU A 236 -1.65 -29.18 2.69
N ALA A 237 -1.11 -28.90 3.88
CA ALA A 237 -0.39 -27.69 4.16
C ALA A 237 0.95 -27.68 3.38
N PRO A 238 1.24 -26.68 2.54
CA PRO A 238 2.48 -26.60 1.77
C PRO A 238 3.67 -26.19 2.64
N LEU A 239 3.43 -25.56 3.79
CA LEU A 239 4.43 -25.12 4.74
C LEU A 239 3.93 -25.29 6.19
N SER A 240 4.85 -25.32 7.14
CA SER A 240 4.52 -25.28 8.57
C SER A 240 4.20 -23.84 8.98
N GLY A 241 3.10 -23.64 9.71
CA GLY A 241 2.67 -22.29 10.08
C GLY A 241 1.33 -22.28 10.78
N ARG A 242 0.60 -21.19 10.62
CA ARG A 242 -0.74 -20.99 11.17
C ARG A 242 -1.74 -20.74 10.05
N VAL A 243 -2.93 -21.30 10.16
CA VAL A 243 -4.04 -21.05 9.23
C VAL A 243 -4.54 -19.61 9.46
N MET A 244 -4.35 -18.75 8.48
CA MET A 244 -4.77 -17.34 8.54
C MET A 244 -6.24 -17.17 8.15
N ARG A 245 -6.67 -17.87 7.10
CA ARG A 245 -8.05 -17.84 6.60
C ARG A 245 -8.47 -19.22 6.09
N ARG A 246 -9.73 -19.53 6.26
CA ARG A 246 -10.40 -20.72 5.74
C ARG A 246 -11.58 -20.28 4.87
N HIS A 247 -11.54 -20.65 3.60
CA HIS A 247 -12.60 -20.33 2.64
C HIS A 247 -13.52 -21.53 2.37
N LEU A 248 -13.35 -22.63 3.09
CA LEU A 248 -14.13 -23.85 2.93
C LEU A 248 -15.08 -24.06 4.10
N SER A 249 -16.27 -24.59 3.78
CA SER A 249 -17.24 -25.08 4.77
C SER A 249 -17.62 -26.54 4.47
N LEU A 250 -18.00 -27.28 5.51
CA LEU A 250 -18.47 -28.64 5.36
C LEU A 250 -19.68 -28.68 4.41
N GLY A 251 -19.67 -29.59 3.43
CA GLY A 251 -20.72 -29.73 2.43
C GLY A 251 -20.68 -28.70 1.29
N GLN A 252 -19.72 -27.77 1.31
CA GLN A 252 -19.56 -26.78 0.25
C GLN A 252 -19.03 -27.42 -1.04
N ALA A 253 -19.60 -27.03 -2.18
CA ALA A 253 -19.03 -27.32 -3.50
C ALA A 253 -17.85 -26.39 -3.78
N VAL A 254 -16.76 -26.93 -4.29
CA VAL A 254 -15.51 -26.24 -4.60
C VAL A 254 -15.17 -26.45 -6.06
N ALA A 255 -14.80 -25.39 -6.76
CA ALA A 255 -14.30 -25.48 -8.14
C ALA A 255 -12.78 -25.78 -8.16
N PRO A 256 -12.25 -26.29 -9.28
CA PRO A 256 -10.82 -26.41 -9.46
C PRO A 256 -10.12 -25.06 -9.30
N LEU A 257 -8.99 -25.03 -8.61
CA LEU A 257 -8.17 -23.84 -8.30
C LEU A 257 -8.79 -22.84 -7.32
N ASP A 258 -9.95 -23.12 -6.73
CA ASP A 258 -10.48 -22.30 -5.64
C ASP A 258 -9.52 -22.29 -4.45
N ILE A 259 -9.35 -21.11 -3.86
CA ILE A 259 -8.53 -20.93 -2.66
C ILE A 259 -9.28 -21.56 -1.47
N ALA A 260 -8.69 -22.59 -0.88
CA ALA A 260 -9.24 -23.30 0.26
C ALA A 260 -8.78 -22.72 1.60
N PHE A 261 -7.47 -22.52 1.75
CA PHE A 261 -6.85 -21.97 2.94
C PHE A 261 -5.72 -21.02 2.59
N ILE A 262 -5.42 -20.12 3.53
CA ILE A 262 -4.21 -19.30 3.51
C ILE A 262 -3.43 -19.69 4.77
N VAL A 263 -2.23 -20.23 4.59
CA VAL A 263 -1.33 -20.63 5.69
C VAL A 263 -0.12 -19.71 5.67
N ALA A 264 0.25 -19.15 6.82
CA ALA A 264 1.44 -18.30 6.97
C ALA A 264 2.35 -18.85 8.05
N GLN A 265 3.66 -18.75 7.81
CA GLN A 265 4.65 -19.04 8.84
C GLN A 265 4.63 -17.93 9.90
N PRO A 266 4.78 -18.27 11.19
CA PRO A 266 5.13 -17.27 12.18
C PRO A 266 6.51 -16.70 11.83
N GLY A 267 6.63 -15.41 11.87
CA GLY A 267 7.88 -14.73 11.50
C GLY A 267 7.72 -13.22 11.47
N PRO A 268 8.78 -12.49 11.15
CA PRO A 268 8.73 -11.04 11.11
C PRO A 268 7.66 -10.57 10.15
N LEU A 269 6.81 -9.67 10.62
CA LEU A 269 5.76 -9.06 9.81
C LEU A 269 6.36 -7.97 8.92
N ASP A 270 5.88 -7.87 7.70
CA ASP A 270 6.08 -6.70 6.88
C ASP A 270 5.01 -5.64 7.25
N VAL A 271 5.38 -4.38 7.19
CA VAL A 271 4.47 -3.25 7.40
C VAL A 271 4.33 -2.51 6.07
N SER A 272 3.12 -2.38 5.59
CA SER A 272 2.79 -1.62 4.39
C SER A 272 2.33 -0.22 4.80
N VAL A 273 3.15 0.79 4.55
CA VAL A 273 2.93 2.19 4.94
C VAL A 273 2.45 2.97 3.73
N ALA A 274 1.41 3.78 3.90
CA ALA A 274 0.95 4.72 2.88
C ALA A 274 1.62 6.08 3.12
N VAL A 275 2.56 6.46 2.26
CA VAL A 275 3.31 7.71 2.36
C VAL A 275 2.83 8.70 1.30
N PRO A 276 2.50 9.95 1.64
CA PRO A 276 2.07 10.96 0.68
C PRO A 276 3.11 11.19 -0.42
N LEU A 277 2.65 11.38 -1.68
CA LEU A 277 3.50 11.49 -2.87
C LEU A 277 4.53 12.62 -2.81
N ARG A 278 4.25 13.69 -2.05
CA ARG A 278 5.19 14.81 -1.85
C ARG A 278 6.56 14.41 -1.29
N TRP A 279 6.65 13.25 -0.61
CA TRP A 279 7.87 12.73 -0.01
C TRP A 279 8.62 11.72 -0.90
N ARG A 280 8.15 11.53 -2.15
CA ARG A 280 8.71 10.50 -3.05
C ARG A 280 10.22 10.62 -3.26
N SER A 281 10.75 11.84 -3.34
CA SER A 281 12.19 12.09 -3.54
C SER A 281 13.06 11.59 -2.39
N ASP A 282 12.50 11.56 -1.18
CA ASP A 282 13.22 11.23 0.05
C ASP A 282 13.07 9.76 0.44
N LEU A 283 12.22 9.01 -0.31
CA LEU A 283 11.96 7.61 -0.05
C LEU A 283 12.99 6.71 -0.72
N HIS A 284 13.69 5.92 0.08
CA HIS A 284 14.63 4.90 -0.40
C HIS A 284 14.64 3.68 0.55
N PRO A 285 15.05 2.50 0.08
CA PRO A 285 15.27 1.35 0.97
C PRO A 285 16.30 1.67 2.05
N GLY A 286 16.09 1.11 3.23
CA GLY A 286 16.95 1.33 4.40
C GLY A 286 16.47 2.38 5.38
N LEU A 287 15.45 3.19 5.03
CA LEU A 287 14.80 4.11 5.98
C LEU A 287 14.16 3.35 7.14
N GLU A 288 14.12 3.99 8.29
CA GLU A 288 13.51 3.43 9.49
C GLU A 288 12.06 3.87 9.63
N VAL A 289 11.22 2.94 10.05
CA VAL A 289 9.81 3.14 10.37
C VAL A 289 9.61 2.74 11.81
N ARG A 290 9.17 3.66 12.64
CA ARG A 290 8.86 3.41 14.06
C ARG A 290 7.40 3.05 14.21
N LEU A 291 7.14 1.91 14.83
CA LEU A 291 5.81 1.42 15.18
C LEU A 291 5.33 2.07 16.50
N PRO A 292 4.03 1.98 16.84
CA PRO A 292 3.47 2.62 18.04
C PRO A 292 4.08 2.14 19.36
N ASP A 293 4.62 0.93 19.40
CA ASP A 293 5.28 0.34 20.57
C ASP A 293 6.79 0.64 20.64
N GLY A 294 7.31 1.48 19.72
CA GLY A 294 8.73 1.81 19.61
C GLY A 294 9.57 0.82 18.80
N THR A 295 8.97 -0.27 18.32
CA THR A 295 9.66 -1.23 17.43
C THR A 295 10.07 -0.54 16.13
N ILE A 296 11.29 -0.80 15.66
CA ILE A 296 11.80 -0.24 14.41
C ILE A 296 11.69 -1.28 13.29
N ALA A 297 11.06 -0.88 12.20
CA ALA A 297 11.05 -1.61 10.94
C ALA A 297 11.93 -0.90 9.90
N ARG A 298 12.53 -1.64 8.98
CA ARG A 298 13.36 -1.06 7.90
C ARG A 298 12.65 -1.15 6.57
N VAL A 299 12.65 -0.06 5.82
CA VAL A 299 12.09 -0.02 4.46
C VAL A 299 12.88 -0.97 3.56
N THR A 300 12.17 -1.95 3.00
CA THR A 300 12.72 -2.94 2.06
C THR A 300 12.42 -2.61 0.62
N ALA A 301 11.28 -1.97 0.36
CA ALA A 301 10.87 -1.60 -0.99
C ALA A 301 9.95 -0.37 -0.97
N VAL A 302 10.09 0.45 -2.00
CA VAL A 302 9.21 1.59 -2.28
C VAL A 302 8.41 1.25 -3.54
N GLY A 303 7.09 1.31 -3.46
CA GLY A 303 6.19 1.02 -4.58
C GLY A 303 6.37 2.02 -5.72
N GLY A 304 6.29 1.54 -6.96
CA GLY A 304 6.30 2.37 -8.16
C GLY A 304 4.94 2.99 -8.47
N ASP A 305 3.85 2.38 -7.99
CA ASP A 305 2.48 2.78 -8.27
C ASP A 305 1.93 3.67 -7.16
N THR A 306 1.16 4.66 -7.55
CA THR A 306 0.45 5.57 -6.64
C THR A 306 -0.99 5.11 -6.52
N ASP A 307 -1.48 5.00 -5.30
CA ASP A 307 -2.91 4.81 -5.05
C ASP A 307 -3.67 6.09 -5.44
N LEU A 308 -4.53 5.98 -6.45
CA LEU A 308 -5.25 7.13 -7.02
C LEU A 308 -6.23 7.76 -6.03
N SER A 309 -6.74 6.99 -5.08
CA SER A 309 -7.73 7.48 -4.11
C SER A 309 -7.08 8.29 -2.98
N SER A 310 -5.92 7.87 -2.51
CA SER A 310 -5.20 8.49 -1.39
C SER A 310 -4.00 9.34 -1.81
N GLN A 311 -3.62 9.34 -3.09
CA GLN A 311 -2.41 9.97 -3.62
C GLN A 311 -1.16 9.63 -2.80
N SER A 312 -1.08 8.38 -2.36
CA SER A 312 0.01 7.86 -1.55
C SER A 312 0.80 6.78 -2.27
N LEU A 313 2.07 6.70 -1.93
CA LEU A 313 2.96 5.61 -2.32
C LEU A 313 2.93 4.51 -1.26
N ARG A 314 2.92 3.28 -1.69
CA ARG A 314 3.00 2.13 -0.78
C ARG A 314 4.46 1.79 -0.51
N VAL A 315 4.88 1.98 0.72
CA VAL A 315 6.23 1.64 1.20
C VAL A 315 6.13 0.37 2.04
N ARG A 316 6.99 -0.59 1.76
CA ARG A 316 7.07 -1.82 2.55
C ARG A 316 8.28 -1.77 3.47
N ALA A 317 8.05 -1.96 4.75
CA ALA A 317 9.09 -2.08 5.76
C ALA A 317 9.00 -3.45 6.44
N ARG A 318 10.12 -4.00 6.86
CA ARG A 318 10.22 -5.26 7.57
C ARG A 318 10.65 -5.02 9.01
N VAL A 319 9.95 -5.65 9.93
CA VAL A 319 10.36 -5.69 11.34
C VAL A 319 11.45 -6.74 11.47
N ASP A 320 12.58 -6.38 12.08
CA ASP A 320 13.65 -7.34 12.34
C ASP A 320 13.19 -8.39 13.35
N ALA A 321 13.46 -9.67 13.06
CA ALA A 321 12.99 -10.80 13.85
C ALA A 321 13.48 -10.80 15.31
N ASP A 322 14.61 -10.14 15.57
CA ASP A 322 15.26 -10.07 16.87
C ASP A 322 14.67 -9.00 17.80
N GLN A 323 13.71 -8.20 17.30
CA GLN A 323 13.09 -7.18 18.13
C GLN A 323 11.92 -7.75 18.92
N ALA A 324 11.94 -7.51 20.24
CA ALA A 324 10.90 -7.91 21.19
C ALA A 324 9.60 -7.12 20.93
N GLY A 325 8.85 -7.48 19.92
CA GLY A 325 7.62 -6.77 19.53
C GLY A 325 6.98 -7.35 18.28
N ALA A 326 7.74 -8.13 17.50
CA ALA A 326 7.25 -8.73 16.25
C ALA A 326 5.99 -9.58 16.45
N ASP A 327 5.85 -10.23 17.60
CA ASP A 327 4.70 -11.09 17.95
C ASP A 327 3.47 -10.32 18.47
N ARG A 328 3.59 -9.01 18.71
CA ARG A 328 2.49 -8.19 19.24
C ARG A 328 1.46 -7.79 18.20
N TYR A 329 1.84 -7.81 16.94
CA TYR A 329 1.00 -7.39 15.83
C TYR A 329 0.43 -8.61 15.10
N ALA A 330 -0.87 -8.58 14.85
CA ALA A 330 -1.52 -9.56 13.96
C ALA A 330 -1.42 -9.08 12.50
N ALA A 331 -1.25 -10.02 11.57
CA ALA A 331 -1.32 -9.68 10.15
C ALA A 331 -2.72 -9.14 9.79
N GLY A 332 -2.76 -8.04 9.03
CA GLY A 332 -3.99 -7.35 8.66
C GLY A 332 -4.39 -6.21 9.60
N GLN A 333 -3.67 -5.99 10.70
CA GLN A 333 -3.94 -4.91 11.64
C GLN A 333 -3.58 -3.55 11.03
N GLN A 334 -4.45 -2.56 11.22
CA GLN A 334 -4.15 -1.18 10.88
C GLN A 334 -3.50 -0.49 12.08
N ILE A 335 -2.42 0.21 11.82
CA ILE A 335 -1.63 0.94 12.82
C ILE A 335 -1.21 2.30 12.25
N SER A 336 -0.89 3.24 13.13
CA SER A 336 -0.26 4.50 12.76
C SER A 336 1.22 4.40 13.05
N VAL A 337 2.07 4.79 12.10
CA VAL A 337 3.54 4.67 12.22
C VAL A 337 4.22 6.00 11.92
N ALA A 338 5.46 6.13 12.38
CA ALA A 338 6.36 7.23 12.06
C ALA A 338 7.43 6.78 11.06
N LEU A 339 7.55 7.47 9.94
CA LEU A 339 8.69 7.30 9.02
C LEU A 339 9.78 8.29 9.37
N LEU A 340 10.99 7.80 9.59
CA LEU A 340 12.15 8.61 9.94
C LEU A 340 12.95 8.95 8.69
N LEU A 341 12.88 10.20 8.24
CA LEU A 341 13.65 10.70 7.11
C LEU A 341 14.99 11.30 7.59
N PRO A 342 16.08 11.18 6.82
CA PRO A 342 17.34 11.84 7.16
C PRO A 342 17.15 13.36 7.16
N ALA A 343 17.61 14.02 8.21
CA ALA A 343 17.48 15.45 8.35
C ALA A 343 18.53 16.18 7.52
N PRO A 344 18.17 17.21 6.74
CA PRO A 344 19.13 18.10 6.11
C PRO A 344 19.99 18.83 7.17
N HIS A 345 21.17 19.24 6.79
CA HIS A 345 22.04 20.04 7.66
C HIS A 345 21.32 21.31 8.19
N GLY A 346 21.52 21.59 9.46
CA GLY A 346 20.87 22.71 10.14
C GLY A 346 19.44 22.46 10.60
N THR A 347 19.02 21.19 10.62
CA THR A 347 17.75 20.79 11.25
C THR A 347 17.97 20.57 12.75
N LEU A 348 17.08 21.13 13.55
CA LEU A 348 17.16 21.10 15.00
C LEU A 348 15.95 20.40 15.60
N SER A 349 16.17 19.69 16.69
CA SER A 349 15.11 19.08 17.49
C SER A 349 14.79 19.99 18.67
N VAL A 350 13.51 20.38 18.77
CA VAL A 350 13.00 21.22 19.85
C VAL A 350 11.78 20.56 20.48
N PRO A 351 11.51 20.76 21.78
CA PRO A 351 10.25 20.31 22.37
C PRO A 351 9.04 20.93 21.66
N SER A 352 8.02 20.14 21.38
CA SER A 352 6.82 20.60 20.66
C SER A 352 6.10 21.73 21.38
N SER A 353 6.22 21.80 22.72
CA SER A 353 5.67 22.88 23.54
C SER A 353 6.35 24.26 23.33
N ALA A 354 7.54 24.29 22.72
CA ALA A 354 8.23 25.54 22.38
C ALA A 354 7.73 26.19 21.10
N LEU A 355 7.00 25.42 20.24
CA LEU A 355 6.50 25.88 18.97
C LEU A 355 5.21 26.67 19.11
N LEU A 356 5.19 27.88 18.60
CA LEU A 356 4.01 28.73 18.56
C LEU A 356 3.54 28.94 17.12
N PRO A 357 2.27 28.70 16.81
CA PRO A 357 1.73 29.00 15.50
C PRO A 357 1.67 30.53 15.28
N ALA A 358 2.20 30.97 14.15
CA ALA A 358 2.18 32.36 13.70
C ALA A 358 1.83 32.44 12.21
N GLY A 359 0.53 32.53 11.90
CA GLY A 359 0.04 32.45 10.52
C GLY A 359 0.33 31.12 9.86
N SER A 360 1.04 31.13 8.75
CA SER A 360 1.48 29.94 8.00
C SER A 360 2.81 29.36 8.50
N ALA A 361 3.51 30.05 9.41
CA ALA A 361 4.81 29.67 9.96
C ALA A 361 4.71 29.35 11.45
N HIS A 362 5.79 28.84 12.02
CA HIS A 362 5.95 28.66 13.46
C HIS A 362 7.05 29.58 13.98
N VAL A 363 6.97 29.95 15.24
CA VAL A 363 7.95 30.81 15.89
C VAL A 363 8.45 30.13 17.15
N LEU A 364 9.76 30.24 17.39
CA LEU A 364 10.44 29.86 18.62
C LEU A 364 10.94 31.09 19.35
N TYR A 365 10.80 31.12 20.68
CA TYR A 365 11.48 32.08 21.50
C TYR A 365 12.82 31.50 21.97
N VAL A 366 13.90 32.12 21.48
CA VAL A 366 15.28 31.69 21.80
C VAL A 366 15.85 32.60 22.86
N ALA A 367 16.41 32.04 23.92
CA ALA A 367 17.10 32.75 24.98
C ALA A 367 18.60 32.63 24.79
N GLU A 368 19.26 33.77 24.52
CA GLU A 368 20.73 33.86 24.34
C GLU A 368 21.35 34.67 25.47
N PRO A 369 22.58 34.33 25.92
CA PRO A 369 23.29 35.18 26.87
C PRO A 369 23.53 36.57 26.27
N SER A 370 23.19 37.63 27.03
CA SER A 370 23.44 39.00 26.59
C SER A 370 24.94 39.28 26.57
N SER A 371 25.42 39.71 25.41
CA SER A 371 26.85 40.04 25.22
C SER A 371 27.27 41.39 25.81
N GLN A 372 26.31 42.18 26.30
CA GLN A 372 26.56 43.58 26.70
C GLN A 372 26.50 43.89 28.19
N ASP A 373 25.90 43.03 29.02
CA ASP A 373 25.76 43.34 30.45
C ASP A 373 25.86 42.10 31.36
N LYS A 374 26.30 42.39 32.59
CA LYS A 374 26.41 41.60 33.82
C LYS A 374 25.98 40.13 33.76
N GLN A 375 26.82 39.30 34.27
CA GLN A 375 26.64 37.87 34.53
C GLN A 375 25.19 37.49 34.88
N GLY A 376 24.41 36.96 33.90
CA GLY A 376 23.09 36.37 34.12
C GLY A 376 21.92 36.91 33.33
N ASP A 377 22.10 37.91 32.47
CA ASP A 377 21.00 38.45 31.64
C ASP A 377 20.89 37.65 30.32
N LEU A 378 19.66 37.20 30.05
CA LEU A 378 19.29 36.49 28.85
C LEU A 378 18.48 37.41 27.94
N ARG A 379 18.84 37.46 26.67
CA ARG A 379 18.07 38.12 25.63
C ARG A 379 17.16 37.11 24.96
N VAL A 380 15.86 37.34 25.05
CA VAL A 380 14.86 36.50 24.40
C VAL A 380 14.45 37.14 23.08
N ARG A 381 14.60 36.43 21.99
CA ARG A 381 14.16 36.86 20.65
C ARG A 381 13.23 35.84 20.00
N ALA A 382 12.34 36.29 19.15
CA ALA A 382 11.47 35.46 18.35
C ALA A 382 12.19 35.05 17.05
N VAL A 383 12.24 33.77 16.74
CA VAL A 383 12.86 33.24 15.54
C VAL A 383 11.81 32.48 14.73
N PRO A 384 11.53 32.89 13.49
CA PRO A 384 10.62 32.16 12.62
C PRO A 384 11.29 30.85 12.16
N VAL A 385 10.53 29.73 12.26
CA VAL A 385 11.00 28.42 11.92
C VAL A 385 10.00 27.69 11.00
N GLN A 386 10.53 26.88 10.14
CA GLN A 386 9.76 25.91 9.35
C GLN A 386 9.69 24.60 10.11
N LEU A 387 8.49 24.10 10.34
CA LEU A 387 8.26 22.77 10.87
C LEU A 387 8.47 21.75 9.76
N LEU A 388 9.39 20.81 9.96
CA LEU A 388 9.72 19.75 9.01
C LEU A 388 9.01 18.43 9.39
N GLY A 389 8.89 18.13 10.69
CA GLY A 389 8.23 16.96 11.20
C GLY A 389 7.97 17.07 12.69
N GLN A 390 7.03 16.28 13.20
CA GLN A 390 6.71 16.16 14.61
C GLN A 390 6.87 14.72 15.04
N ASP A 391 7.37 14.54 16.26
CA ASP A 391 7.45 13.25 16.93
C ASP A 391 6.50 13.29 18.14
N GLU A 392 5.34 12.65 18.00
CA GLU A 392 4.34 12.60 19.06
C GLU A 392 4.83 11.74 20.23
N SER A 393 5.65 10.72 19.97
CA SER A 393 6.15 9.81 21.02
C SER A 393 7.17 10.47 21.94
N GLU A 394 8.01 11.35 21.41
CA GLU A 394 9.03 12.09 22.16
C GLU A 394 8.62 13.52 22.50
N ALA A 395 7.41 13.95 22.09
CA ALA A 395 6.91 15.32 22.21
C ALA A 395 7.94 16.35 21.68
N SER A 396 8.64 15.99 20.61
CA SER A 396 9.67 16.80 19.97
C SER A 396 9.29 17.12 18.54
N SER A 397 9.90 18.16 17.96
CA SER A 397 9.66 18.60 16.60
C SER A 397 10.95 18.95 15.91
N ALA A 398 11.09 18.46 14.66
CA ALA A 398 12.19 18.83 13.80
C ALA A 398 11.88 20.14 13.10
N VAL A 399 12.74 21.16 13.30
CA VAL A 399 12.56 22.51 12.78
C VAL A 399 13.81 23.02 12.09
N ARG A 400 13.62 23.98 11.18
CA ARG A 400 14.70 24.71 10.52
C ARG A 400 14.40 26.20 10.54
N ALA A 401 15.41 27.04 10.73
CA ALA A 401 15.25 28.48 10.66
C ALA A 401 14.81 28.89 9.22
N VAL A 402 13.83 29.77 9.12
CA VAL A 402 13.38 30.29 7.82
C VAL A 402 14.44 31.18 7.19
N SER A 403 15.15 31.96 8.02
CA SER A 403 16.23 32.85 7.58
C SER A 403 17.49 32.59 8.42
N PRO A 404 18.31 31.58 8.09
CA PRO A 404 19.48 31.21 8.90
C PRO A 404 20.53 32.32 8.98
N ASP A 405 20.61 33.19 7.99
CA ASP A 405 21.60 34.27 7.97
C ASP A 405 21.25 35.45 8.89
N THR A 406 19.94 35.70 9.08
CA THR A 406 19.43 36.81 9.93
C THR A 406 19.13 36.37 11.36
N ALA A 407 18.80 35.12 11.55
CA ALA A 407 18.43 34.57 12.84
C ALA A 407 18.99 33.15 12.99
N PRO A 408 20.30 32.98 13.17
CA PRO A 408 20.93 31.68 13.27
C PRO A 408 20.37 30.93 14.50
N LEU A 409 19.99 29.68 14.26
CA LEU A 409 19.68 28.71 15.30
C LEU A 409 20.81 27.68 15.32
N ALA A 410 21.32 27.41 16.51
CA ALA A 410 22.38 26.42 16.70
C ALA A 410 22.00 25.44 17.80
N ALA A 411 22.54 24.25 17.72
CA ALA A 411 22.52 23.31 18.82
C ALA A 411 23.13 23.96 20.07
N SER A 412 22.68 23.62 21.25
CA SER A 412 23.03 24.22 22.55
C SER A 412 22.37 25.58 22.89
N MET A 413 21.64 26.21 21.99
CA MET A 413 20.79 27.35 22.36
C MET A 413 19.63 26.92 23.25
N GLN A 414 19.16 27.84 24.07
CA GLN A 414 18.00 27.60 24.92
C GLN A 414 16.72 28.12 24.26
N VAL A 415 15.67 27.31 24.22
CA VAL A 415 14.34 27.71 23.76
C VAL A 415 13.35 27.69 24.90
N VAL A 416 12.42 28.62 24.88
CA VAL A 416 11.38 28.71 25.89
C VAL A 416 10.31 27.65 25.62
N VAL A 417 10.05 26.80 26.63
CA VAL A 417 9.05 25.71 26.57
C VAL A 417 7.79 26.02 27.37
N ARG A 418 7.87 26.90 28.37
CA ARG A 418 6.75 27.41 29.15
C ARG A 418 6.79 28.92 29.28
N GLY A 419 5.65 29.57 29.46
CA GLY A 419 5.54 31.04 29.55
C GLY A 419 5.54 31.74 28.18
N THR A 420 5.42 31.01 27.09
CA THR A 420 5.40 31.51 25.70
C THR A 420 4.27 32.54 25.47
N ALA A 421 3.12 32.38 26.12
CA ALA A 421 1.99 33.31 26.01
C ALA A 421 2.33 34.71 26.58
N LEU A 422 3.08 34.78 27.68
CA LEU A 422 3.59 36.02 28.25
C LEU A 422 4.58 36.71 27.29
N LEU A 423 5.50 35.94 26.71
CA LEU A 423 6.46 36.46 25.74
C LEU A 423 5.78 36.96 24.47
N LYS A 424 4.71 36.32 24.04
CA LYS A 424 3.91 36.79 22.87
C LYS A 424 3.29 38.16 23.11
N SER A 425 2.93 38.50 24.35
CA SER A 425 2.42 39.83 24.69
C SER A 425 3.52 40.90 24.78
N MET A 426 4.76 40.48 25.13
CA MET A 426 5.92 41.38 25.24
C MET A 426 6.66 41.60 23.94
N ILE A 427 6.68 40.56 23.06
CA ILE A 427 7.34 40.56 21.76
C ILE A 427 6.24 40.25 20.72
N PRO A 428 5.47 41.28 20.29
CA PRO A 428 4.42 41.08 19.30
C PRO A 428 5.05 40.59 18.00
N LEU A 429 4.51 39.48 17.48
CA LEU A 429 4.79 38.98 16.16
C LEU A 429 4.06 39.91 15.18
N GLN A 430 4.79 40.74 14.45
CA GLN A 430 4.24 41.53 13.33
C GLN A 430 4.20 40.71 12.06
#